data_74bff867d889e22b16df0911103898f0
#
_entry.id   74bff867d889e22b16df0911103898f0
#
_cell.length_a   1.000
_cell.length_b   1.000
_cell.length_c   1.000
_cell.angle_alpha   90.00
_cell.angle_beta   90.00
_cell.angle_gamma   90.00
#
_symmetry.space_group_name_H-M   'P 1'
#
loop_
_entity.id
_entity.type
_entity.pdbx_description
1 polymer ?
#
loop_
_entity_poly.entity_id
_entity_poly.type
_entity_poly.pdbx_seq_one_letter_code
_entity_poly.pdbx_strand_id
1 'polypeptide(L)'
;MRYSRLIRKTVSGAAEYYVLPAHHLSGELATYLGGRYVEFVIYPFSFSEFLQLYREANPNADAARCFRDYLTVGGMPYLSNLAYSPEPCQKYLEDLYNSVVLKDIVKRNKVRDVDLLERIIAFVMANVGNTFSASSISKFLKNELRTVATDTVLNYLRYCKDAYLIYQCSREDLQGKQILSTNEKYYLADHGIREAVYGGNMRDINLVLENIVYMELLRRGYEVTVGKYDEREIDFICKKNADRLYVQVAYLLGSDATIQREFGAYDCVRDNFPKYVVTLDEFDMSRNGIKHRNIRDFLTMESWY
;
A
#
# COMPACT_ATOMS: atom_id res chain seq x y z
N MET A 1 8.66 6.37 -14.66
CA MET A 1 8.83 4.93 -14.91
C MET A 1 7.46 4.29 -14.78
N ARG A 2 7.01 3.53 -15.74
CA ARG A 2 5.74 2.78 -15.64
C ARG A 2 5.98 1.60 -14.71
N TYR A 3 5.03 1.25 -13.86
CA TYR A 3 5.03 -0.03 -13.17
C TYR A 3 5.18 -1.13 -14.21
N SER A 4 6.26 -1.88 -14.13
CA SER A 4 6.64 -2.83 -15.16
C SER A 4 6.75 -4.20 -14.52
N ARG A 5 6.18 -5.22 -15.15
CA ARG A 5 6.45 -6.62 -14.83
C ARG A 5 7.66 -7.06 -15.62
N LEU A 6 8.66 -7.59 -14.95
CA LEU A 6 9.81 -8.22 -15.61
C LEU A 6 9.42 -9.66 -15.95
N ILE A 7 9.45 -9.99 -17.21
CA ILE A 7 9.20 -11.35 -17.69
C ILE A 7 10.50 -11.94 -18.15
N ARG A 8 10.87 -13.09 -17.61
CA ARG A 8 11.97 -13.90 -18.09
C ARG A 8 11.44 -14.92 -19.10
N LYS A 9 11.91 -14.88 -20.34
CA LYS A 9 11.69 -15.91 -21.35
C LYS A 9 13.01 -16.65 -21.57
N THR A 10 12.99 -17.97 -21.47
CA THR A 10 14.14 -18.80 -21.84
C THR A 10 13.92 -19.32 -23.25
N VAL A 11 14.70 -18.86 -24.21
CA VAL A 11 14.72 -19.35 -25.58
C VAL A 11 16.15 -19.80 -25.85
N SER A 12 16.33 -21.04 -26.27
CA SER A 12 17.63 -21.62 -26.69
C SER A 12 18.79 -21.40 -25.70
N GLY A 13 18.54 -21.49 -24.38
CA GLY A 13 19.58 -21.39 -23.34
C GLY A 13 20.00 -20.00 -22.93
N ALA A 14 19.51 -18.94 -23.59
CA ALA A 14 19.69 -17.56 -23.16
C ALA A 14 18.45 -17.04 -22.43
N ALA A 15 18.65 -16.29 -21.32
CA ALA A 15 17.57 -15.62 -20.61
C ALA A 15 17.33 -14.24 -21.21
N GLU A 16 16.18 -14.04 -21.83
CA GLU A 16 15.72 -12.73 -22.26
C GLU A 16 14.74 -12.15 -21.23
N TYR A 17 14.95 -10.90 -20.85
CA TYR A 17 14.10 -10.19 -19.91
C TYR A 17 13.29 -9.13 -20.65
N TYR A 18 11.99 -9.19 -20.53
CA TYR A 18 11.08 -8.19 -21.07
C TYR A 18 10.45 -7.40 -19.92
N VAL A 19 10.60 -6.09 -19.98
CA VAL A 19 9.88 -5.18 -19.09
C VAL A 19 8.59 -4.80 -19.79
N LEU A 20 7.48 -5.37 -19.35
CA LEU A 20 6.17 -5.05 -19.91
C LEU A 20 5.42 -4.09 -18.97
N PRO A 21 4.70 -3.10 -19.51
CA PRO A 21 3.73 -2.35 -18.73
C PRO A 21 2.74 -3.32 -18.08
N ALA A 22 2.27 -3.01 -16.87
CA ALA A 22 1.37 -3.86 -16.07
C ALA A 22 0.17 -4.45 -16.83
N HIS A 23 -0.21 -3.83 -17.93
CA HIS A 23 -1.40 -4.14 -18.71
C HIS A 23 -1.21 -5.19 -19.81
N HIS A 24 -0.01 -5.67 -20.11
CA HIS A 24 0.19 -6.64 -21.20
C HIS A 24 -0.07 -8.10 -20.81
N LEU A 25 -0.32 -8.42 -19.54
CA LEU A 25 -0.50 -9.78 -19.07
C LEU A 25 -1.94 -10.18 -18.72
N SER A 26 -2.90 -9.27 -18.85
CA SER A 26 -4.30 -9.64 -18.63
C SER A 26 -4.84 -10.45 -19.83
N GLY A 27 -4.90 -11.74 -19.68
CA GLY A 27 -5.66 -12.65 -20.51
C GLY A 27 -4.99 -13.10 -21.80
N GLU A 28 -4.71 -12.23 -22.75
CA GLU A 28 -4.24 -12.64 -24.09
C GLU A 28 -2.78 -13.09 -24.11
N LEU A 29 -1.86 -12.34 -23.51
CA LEU A 29 -0.44 -12.71 -23.49
C LEU A 29 -0.16 -13.91 -22.56
N ALA A 30 -0.87 -14.02 -21.44
CA ALA A 30 -0.77 -15.18 -20.56
C ALA A 30 -1.13 -16.47 -21.31
N THR A 31 -2.13 -16.40 -22.19
CA THR A 31 -2.55 -17.51 -23.06
C THR A 31 -1.50 -17.86 -24.11
N TYR A 32 -0.85 -16.86 -24.73
CA TYR A 32 0.21 -17.08 -25.74
C TYR A 32 1.53 -17.56 -25.12
N LEU A 33 1.84 -17.19 -23.88
CA LEU A 33 3.09 -17.56 -23.21
C LEU A 33 3.01 -18.92 -22.50
N GLY A 34 1.82 -19.46 -22.27
CA GLY A 34 1.57 -20.84 -21.85
C GLY A 34 2.47 -21.37 -20.72
N GLY A 35 2.61 -20.65 -19.61
CA GLY A 35 3.44 -21.08 -18.49
C GLY A 35 4.97 -20.94 -18.68
N ARG A 36 5.43 -20.28 -19.73
CA ARG A 36 6.85 -20.10 -20.07
C ARG A 36 7.42 -18.76 -19.60
N TYR A 37 6.86 -18.16 -18.56
CA TYR A 37 7.34 -16.89 -18.00
C TYR A 37 7.36 -16.92 -16.48
N VAL A 38 8.23 -16.11 -15.91
CA VAL A 38 8.26 -15.79 -14.48
C VAL A 38 7.91 -14.31 -14.33
N GLU A 39 6.93 -14.04 -13.49
CA GLU A 39 6.48 -12.69 -13.21
C GLU A 39 7.19 -12.12 -11.98
N PHE A 40 7.72 -10.91 -12.09
CA PHE A 40 8.26 -10.14 -10.97
C PHE A 40 7.45 -8.86 -10.82
N VAL A 41 6.90 -8.64 -9.62
CA VAL A 41 6.23 -7.38 -9.27
C VAL A 41 7.27 -6.40 -8.77
N ILE A 42 7.36 -5.24 -9.42
CA ILE A 42 8.27 -4.16 -9.02
C ILE A 42 7.47 -3.10 -8.29
N TYR A 43 7.82 -2.87 -7.03
CA TYR A 43 7.21 -1.86 -6.18
C TYR A 43 7.96 -0.52 -6.26
N PRO A 44 7.34 0.61 -5.87
CA PRO A 44 8.07 1.84 -5.54
C PRO A 44 9.16 1.55 -4.50
N PHE A 45 10.17 2.41 -4.38
CA PHE A 45 11.23 2.21 -3.40
C PHE A 45 10.68 2.09 -1.97
N SER A 46 11.22 1.13 -1.22
CA SER A 46 11.09 1.04 0.23
C SER A 46 11.74 2.26 0.88
N PHE A 47 11.40 2.50 2.15
CA PHE A 47 12.12 3.53 2.90
C PHE A 47 13.63 3.27 2.97
N SER A 48 14.05 2.00 3.07
CA SER A 48 15.46 1.62 3.07
C SER A 48 16.18 2.00 1.77
N GLU A 49 15.58 1.69 0.61
CA GLU A 49 16.10 2.06 -0.71
C GLU A 49 16.08 3.58 -0.92
N PHE A 50 15.01 4.25 -0.51
CA PHE A 50 14.91 5.71 -0.55
C PHE A 50 16.01 6.35 0.30
N LEU A 51 16.22 5.89 1.53
CA LEU A 51 17.22 6.40 2.47
C LEU A 51 18.64 6.29 1.89
N GLN A 52 18.94 5.16 1.24
CA GLN A 52 20.25 4.96 0.59
C GLN A 52 20.48 6.01 -0.49
N LEU A 53 19.57 6.14 -1.45
CA LEU A 53 19.71 7.10 -2.56
C LEU A 53 19.61 8.55 -2.10
N TYR A 54 18.78 8.84 -1.09
CA TYR A 54 18.66 10.18 -0.53
C TYR A 54 19.98 10.64 0.10
N ARG A 55 20.69 9.75 0.79
CA ARG A 55 21.99 10.04 1.40
C ARG A 55 23.11 10.25 0.38
N GLU A 56 23.03 9.66 -0.80
CA GLU A 56 23.98 9.94 -1.89
C GLU A 56 23.89 11.42 -2.32
N ALA A 57 22.67 11.96 -2.39
CA ALA A 57 22.43 13.37 -2.71
C ALA A 57 22.60 14.32 -1.50
N ASN A 58 22.37 13.82 -0.29
CA ASN A 58 22.36 14.58 0.96
C ASN A 58 23.15 13.85 2.08
N PRO A 59 24.50 13.81 2.04
CA PRO A 59 25.32 12.96 2.91
C PRO A 59 25.11 13.20 4.42
N ASN A 60 24.71 14.41 4.81
CA ASN A 60 24.52 14.83 6.21
C ASN A 60 23.08 14.71 6.71
N ALA A 61 22.17 14.14 5.90
CA ALA A 61 20.78 14.01 6.30
C ALA A 61 20.59 12.87 7.32
N ASP A 62 19.95 13.18 8.44
CA ASP A 62 19.53 12.19 9.41
C ASP A 62 18.32 11.37 8.90
N ALA A 63 18.09 10.21 9.50
CA ALA A 63 16.99 9.32 9.09
C ALA A 63 15.61 9.95 9.34
N ALA A 64 15.48 10.81 10.35
CA ALA A 64 14.19 11.46 10.66
C ALA A 64 13.83 12.49 9.58
N ARG A 65 14.79 13.28 9.11
CA ARG A 65 14.60 14.19 7.98
C ARG A 65 14.26 13.42 6.71
N CYS A 66 15.05 12.39 6.39
CA CYS A 66 14.76 11.54 5.22
C CYS A 66 13.37 10.96 5.27
N PHE A 67 12.89 10.52 6.45
CA PHE A 67 11.57 9.96 6.59
C PHE A 67 10.45 11.01 6.40
N ARG A 68 10.63 12.24 6.89
CA ARG A 68 9.69 13.34 6.62
C ARG A 68 9.57 13.64 5.14
N ASP A 69 10.68 13.68 4.43
CA ASP A 69 10.69 13.90 2.98
C ASP A 69 10.02 12.71 2.25
N TYR A 70 10.31 11.46 2.67
CA TYR A 70 9.67 10.26 2.16
C TYR A 70 8.14 10.28 2.34
N LEU A 71 7.65 10.73 3.51
CA LEU A 71 6.21 10.89 3.78
C LEU A 71 5.51 11.84 2.79
N THR A 72 6.26 12.82 2.28
CA THR A 72 5.73 13.82 1.34
C THR A 72 5.87 13.37 -0.11
N VAL A 73 7.06 12.92 -0.51
CA VAL A 73 7.34 12.66 -1.94
C VAL A 73 7.13 11.20 -2.35
N GLY A 74 7.04 10.26 -1.39
CA GLY A 74 6.88 8.84 -1.70
C GLY A 74 8.14 8.15 -2.20
N GLY A 75 7.98 6.97 -2.81
CA GLY A 75 9.06 6.08 -3.22
C GLY A 75 9.23 5.92 -4.74
N MET A 76 8.69 6.81 -5.58
CA MET A 76 8.89 6.68 -7.03
C MET A 76 10.34 6.86 -7.42
N PRO A 77 10.96 5.92 -8.19
CA PRO A 77 12.39 5.92 -8.47
C PRO A 77 12.93 7.19 -9.13
N TYR A 78 12.12 7.82 -10.01
CA TYR A 78 12.55 9.01 -10.75
C TYR A 78 12.75 10.25 -9.88
N LEU A 79 12.22 10.27 -8.65
CA LEU A 79 12.34 11.39 -7.72
C LEU A 79 13.80 11.71 -7.34
N SER A 80 14.69 10.72 -7.38
CA SER A 80 16.14 10.91 -7.19
C SER A 80 16.74 11.85 -8.25
N ASN A 81 16.27 11.77 -9.50
CA ASN A 81 16.72 12.67 -10.59
C ASN A 81 16.22 14.11 -10.41
N LEU A 82 15.22 14.32 -9.57
CA LEU A 82 14.68 15.64 -9.21
C LEU A 82 15.26 16.15 -7.90
N ALA A 83 16.31 15.49 -7.39
CA ALA A 83 16.97 15.80 -6.11
C ALA A 83 15.96 15.94 -4.94
N TYR A 84 14.83 15.23 -5.02
CA TYR A 84 13.72 15.26 -4.06
C TYR A 84 13.17 16.67 -3.78
N SER A 85 13.33 17.59 -4.73
CA SER A 85 12.78 18.95 -4.62
C SER A 85 11.25 18.91 -4.65
N PRO A 86 10.55 19.53 -3.68
CA PRO A 86 9.09 19.33 -3.51
C PRO A 86 8.27 19.66 -4.75
N GLU A 87 8.43 20.83 -5.32
CA GLU A 87 7.64 21.29 -6.49
C GLU A 87 7.84 20.42 -7.75
N PRO A 88 9.10 20.13 -8.21
CA PRO A 88 9.31 19.20 -9.32
C PRO A 88 8.79 17.78 -9.05
N CYS A 89 8.95 17.28 -7.80
CA CYS A 89 8.44 15.97 -7.41
C CYS A 89 6.92 15.90 -7.48
N GLN A 90 6.23 16.91 -6.93
CA GLN A 90 4.77 17.00 -7.00
C GLN A 90 4.29 17.00 -8.45
N LYS A 91 4.86 17.85 -9.30
CA LYS A 91 4.49 17.93 -10.72
C LYS A 91 4.69 16.59 -11.45
N TYR A 92 5.82 15.94 -11.21
CA TYR A 92 6.09 14.60 -11.76
C TYR A 92 5.05 13.56 -11.32
N LEU A 93 4.68 13.55 -10.03
CA LEU A 93 3.70 12.60 -9.48
C LEU A 93 2.29 12.85 -10.01
N GLU A 94 1.88 14.11 -10.19
CA GLU A 94 0.62 14.47 -10.84
C GLU A 94 0.59 13.98 -12.30
N ASP A 95 1.66 14.22 -13.07
CA ASP A 95 1.76 13.78 -14.47
C ASP A 95 1.78 12.24 -14.56
N LEU A 96 2.43 11.56 -13.62
CA LEU A 96 2.43 10.10 -13.53
C LEU A 96 1.02 9.58 -13.25
N TYR A 97 0.32 10.13 -12.25
CA TYR A 97 -1.06 9.78 -11.92
C TYR A 97 -1.98 9.95 -13.14
N ASN A 98 -1.93 11.11 -13.78
CA ASN A 98 -2.74 11.40 -14.97
C ASN A 98 -2.44 10.40 -16.11
N SER A 99 -1.17 10.02 -16.29
CA SER A 99 -0.79 9.01 -17.28
C SER A 99 -1.37 7.64 -16.96
N VAL A 100 -1.34 7.21 -15.69
CA VAL A 100 -1.92 5.92 -15.24
C VAL A 100 -3.43 5.94 -15.41
N VAL A 101 -4.11 6.98 -14.93
CA VAL A 101 -5.56 7.09 -15.00
C VAL A 101 -6.03 7.11 -16.46
N LEU A 102 -5.47 7.98 -17.29
CA LEU A 102 -5.94 8.16 -18.67
C LEU A 102 -5.57 7.00 -19.59
N LYS A 103 -4.35 6.44 -19.48
CA LYS A 103 -3.86 5.41 -20.40
C LYS A 103 -4.18 4.01 -19.90
N ASP A 104 -3.86 3.71 -18.65
CA ASP A 104 -3.91 2.34 -18.14
C ASP A 104 -5.30 2.00 -17.57
N ILE A 105 -6.11 2.97 -17.16
CA ILE A 105 -7.47 2.74 -16.68
C ILE A 105 -8.51 3.11 -17.74
N VAL A 106 -8.60 4.40 -18.09
CA VAL A 106 -9.68 4.91 -18.96
C VAL A 106 -9.62 4.31 -20.36
N LYS A 107 -8.50 4.45 -21.05
CA LYS A 107 -8.35 3.98 -22.43
C LYS A 107 -8.49 2.46 -22.54
N ARG A 108 -7.87 1.73 -21.65
CA ARG A 108 -7.87 0.26 -21.66
C ARG A 108 -9.25 -0.32 -21.40
N ASN A 109 -9.95 0.19 -20.39
CA ASN A 109 -11.26 -0.34 -19.99
C ASN A 109 -12.43 0.38 -20.67
N LYS A 110 -12.14 1.31 -21.60
CA LYS A 110 -13.14 2.12 -22.31
C LYS A 110 -14.10 2.80 -21.34
N VAL A 111 -13.55 3.36 -20.24
CA VAL A 111 -14.33 4.06 -19.23
C VAL A 111 -15.00 5.27 -19.86
N ARG A 112 -16.33 5.35 -19.74
CA ARG A 112 -17.12 6.44 -20.33
C ARG A 112 -17.26 7.63 -19.40
N ASP A 113 -17.37 7.37 -18.10
CA ASP A 113 -17.55 8.38 -17.06
C ASP A 113 -16.26 8.55 -16.28
N VAL A 114 -15.37 9.41 -16.79
CA VAL A 114 -14.05 9.67 -16.19
C VAL A 114 -14.18 10.42 -14.87
N ASP A 115 -15.11 11.39 -14.78
CA ASP A 115 -15.36 12.14 -13.55
C ASP A 115 -15.84 11.22 -12.41
N LEU A 116 -16.68 10.24 -12.70
CA LEU A 116 -17.04 9.21 -11.71
C LEU A 116 -15.85 8.39 -11.25
N LEU A 117 -14.96 7.98 -12.17
CA LEU A 117 -13.75 7.26 -11.82
C LEU A 117 -12.86 8.09 -10.89
N GLU A 118 -12.63 9.35 -11.21
CA GLU A 118 -11.81 10.27 -10.40
C GLU A 118 -12.40 10.47 -8.99
N ARG A 119 -13.73 10.59 -8.87
CA ARG A 119 -14.41 10.66 -7.56
C ARG A 119 -14.24 9.38 -6.74
N ILE A 120 -14.31 8.22 -7.38
CA ILE A 120 -14.06 6.94 -6.69
C ILE A 120 -12.61 6.86 -6.24
N ILE A 121 -11.65 7.27 -7.07
CA ILE A 121 -10.23 7.31 -6.69
C ILE A 121 -10.01 8.29 -5.53
N ALA A 122 -10.60 9.49 -5.59
CA ALA A 122 -10.52 10.46 -4.50
C ALA A 122 -11.11 9.92 -3.19
N PHE A 123 -12.25 9.20 -3.27
CA PHE A 123 -12.81 8.53 -2.09
C PHE A 123 -11.83 7.49 -1.50
N VAL A 124 -11.18 6.67 -2.34
CA VAL A 124 -10.17 5.70 -1.87
C VAL A 124 -8.97 6.41 -1.25
N MET A 125 -8.48 7.51 -1.85
CA MET A 125 -7.38 8.31 -1.30
C MET A 125 -7.71 8.92 0.06
N ALA A 126 -8.95 9.40 0.24
CA ALA A 126 -9.43 9.94 1.50
C ALA A 126 -9.59 8.86 2.59
N ASN A 127 -9.85 7.62 2.20
CA ASN A 127 -10.16 6.50 3.09
C ASN A 127 -9.11 5.37 3.05
N VAL A 128 -7.90 5.68 2.66
CA VAL A 128 -6.78 4.72 2.67
C VAL A 128 -6.66 4.10 4.07
N GLY A 129 -6.52 2.77 4.15
CA GLY A 129 -6.46 2.06 5.45
C GLY A 129 -7.78 1.96 6.23
N ASN A 130 -8.82 2.70 5.87
CA ASN A 130 -10.14 2.53 6.45
C ASN A 130 -10.91 1.40 5.76
N THR A 131 -11.76 0.72 6.52
CA THR A 131 -12.64 -0.30 5.95
C THR A 131 -13.85 0.34 5.26
N PHE A 132 -14.09 -0.03 4.01
CA PHE A 132 -15.30 0.34 3.29
C PHE A 132 -15.70 -0.72 2.27
N SER A 133 -16.91 -0.58 1.72
CA SER A 133 -17.44 -1.44 0.68
C SER A 133 -17.83 -0.62 -0.56
N ALA A 134 -17.98 -1.27 -1.70
CA ALA A 134 -18.49 -0.61 -2.90
C ALA A 134 -19.89 0.01 -2.66
N SER A 135 -20.71 -0.59 -1.81
CA SER A 135 -22.01 -0.01 -1.42
C SER A 135 -21.85 1.26 -0.57
N SER A 136 -20.79 1.37 0.26
CA SER A 136 -20.47 2.60 0.99
C SER A 136 -20.12 3.73 0.04
N ILE A 137 -19.34 3.45 -1.01
CA ILE A 137 -19.01 4.42 -2.07
C ILE A 137 -20.28 4.83 -2.82
N SER A 138 -21.14 3.88 -3.20
CA SER A 138 -22.40 4.19 -3.90
C SER A 138 -23.31 5.08 -3.04
N LYS A 139 -23.37 4.86 -1.72
CA LYS A 139 -24.11 5.73 -0.78
C LYS A 139 -23.52 7.12 -0.69
N PHE A 140 -22.18 7.23 -0.59
CA PHE A 140 -21.47 8.50 -0.58
C PHE A 140 -21.78 9.31 -1.85
N LEU A 141 -21.65 8.70 -3.03
CA LEU A 141 -21.95 9.34 -4.30
C LEU A 141 -23.42 9.76 -4.43
N LYS A 142 -24.35 8.97 -3.87
CA LYS A 142 -25.77 9.33 -3.82
C LYS A 142 -26.02 10.60 -3.01
N ASN A 143 -25.28 10.82 -1.91
CA ASN A 143 -25.35 12.06 -1.13
C ASN A 143 -24.83 13.28 -1.93
N GLU A 144 -23.97 13.04 -2.90
CA GLU A 144 -23.51 14.05 -3.88
C GLU A 144 -24.45 14.15 -5.11
N LEU A 145 -25.71 13.68 -4.97
CA LEU A 145 -26.74 13.69 -6.02
C LEU A 145 -26.38 12.83 -7.24
N ARG A 146 -25.52 11.81 -7.08
CA ARG A 146 -25.08 10.93 -8.15
C ARG A 146 -25.41 9.47 -7.83
N THR A 147 -26.42 8.93 -8.50
CA THR A 147 -26.82 7.52 -8.31
C THR A 147 -25.95 6.61 -9.18
N VAL A 148 -25.21 5.70 -8.54
CA VAL A 148 -24.29 4.76 -9.19
C VAL A 148 -24.56 3.35 -8.70
N ALA A 149 -24.63 2.39 -9.62
CA ALA A 149 -24.77 0.97 -9.27
C ALA A 149 -23.49 0.46 -8.59
N THR A 150 -23.64 -0.38 -7.57
CA THR A 150 -22.51 -0.99 -6.84
C THR A 150 -21.56 -1.75 -7.76
N ASP A 151 -22.09 -2.45 -8.79
CA ASP A 151 -21.30 -3.16 -9.78
C ASP A 151 -20.37 -2.25 -10.59
N THR A 152 -20.82 -1.02 -10.89
CA THR A 152 -19.99 -0.01 -11.56
C THR A 152 -18.81 0.40 -10.67
N VAL A 153 -19.06 0.61 -9.37
CA VAL A 153 -18.02 0.91 -8.39
C VAL A 153 -17.02 -0.25 -8.28
N LEU A 154 -17.49 -1.48 -8.18
CA LEU A 154 -16.64 -2.68 -8.15
C LEU A 154 -15.76 -2.79 -9.39
N ASN A 155 -16.32 -2.53 -10.57
CA ASN A 155 -15.55 -2.53 -11.81
C ASN A 155 -14.46 -1.44 -11.80
N TYR A 156 -14.75 -0.24 -11.34
CA TYR A 156 -13.76 0.85 -11.29
C TYR A 156 -12.66 0.58 -10.27
N LEU A 157 -12.99 0.03 -9.10
CA LEU A 157 -11.99 -0.44 -8.13
C LEU A 157 -11.09 -1.54 -8.73
N ARG A 158 -11.69 -2.49 -9.47
CA ARG A 158 -10.92 -3.53 -10.18
C ARG A 158 -9.95 -2.92 -11.20
N TYR A 159 -10.40 -1.94 -12.01
CA TYR A 159 -9.55 -1.28 -12.99
C TYR A 159 -8.36 -0.55 -12.32
N CYS A 160 -8.60 0.08 -11.18
CA CYS A 160 -7.53 0.71 -10.39
C CYS A 160 -6.54 -0.33 -9.82
N LYS A 161 -7.02 -1.51 -9.41
CA LYS A 161 -6.15 -2.63 -8.97
C LYS A 161 -5.33 -3.18 -10.13
N ASP A 162 -5.97 -3.42 -11.28
CA ASP A 162 -5.31 -3.96 -12.48
C ASP A 162 -4.24 -3.00 -13.04
N ALA A 163 -4.38 -1.69 -12.76
CA ALA A 163 -3.40 -0.66 -13.07
C ALA A 163 -2.32 -0.49 -11.98
N TYR A 164 -2.37 -1.27 -10.90
CA TYR A 164 -1.50 -1.13 -9.73
C TYR A 164 -1.51 0.28 -9.10
N LEU A 165 -2.62 1.00 -9.21
CA LEU A 165 -2.82 2.26 -8.51
C LEU A 165 -3.18 2.02 -7.04
N ILE A 166 -4.00 0.99 -6.81
CA ILE A 166 -4.44 0.58 -5.47
C ILE A 166 -4.23 -0.91 -5.25
N TYR A 167 -4.11 -1.28 -3.98
CA TYR A 167 -4.06 -2.65 -3.49
C TYR A 167 -5.22 -2.90 -2.54
N GLN A 168 -5.84 -4.05 -2.67
CA GLN A 168 -6.95 -4.49 -1.82
C GLN A 168 -6.42 -5.43 -0.75
N CYS A 169 -6.74 -5.15 0.51
CA CYS A 169 -6.43 -5.98 1.65
C CYS A 169 -7.72 -6.59 2.20
N SER A 170 -7.84 -7.90 2.08
CA SER A 170 -9.02 -8.64 2.56
C SER A 170 -8.99 -8.74 4.08
N ARG A 171 -10.17 -8.94 4.69
CA ARG A 171 -10.30 -9.15 6.13
C ARG A 171 -10.40 -10.64 6.45
N GLU A 172 -9.74 -11.05 7.52
CA GLU A 172 -9.79 -12.41 8.05
C GLU A 172 -10.48 -12.40 9.42
N ASP A 173 -11.54 -13.19 9.56
CA ASP A 173 -12.14 -13.43 10.87
C ASP A 173 -11.27 -14.42 11.65
N LEU A 174 -10.72 -13.97 12.78
CA LEU A 174 -9.85 -14.79 13.61
C LEU A 174 -10.60 -15.89 14.39
N GLN A 175 -11.90 -15.73 14.62
CA GLN A 175 -12.74 -16.75 15.26
C GLN A 175 -13.11 -17.83 14.26
N GLY A 176 -13.70 -17.44 13.13
CA GLY A 176 -14.18 -18.34 12.10
C GLY A 176 -13.08 -18.83 11.14
N LYS A 177 -11.89 -18.25 11.19
CA LYS A 177 -10.76 -18.52 10.27
C LYS A 177 -11.17 -18.43 8.79
N GLN A 178 -12.01 -17.45 8.47
CA GLN A 178 -12.58 -17.24 7.14
C GLN A 178 -12.23 -15.86 6.61
N ILE A 179 -11.99 -15.78 5.31
CA ILE A 179 -11.85 -14.50 4.63
C ILE A 179 -13.25 -13.88 4.47
N LEU A 180 -13.38 -12.63 4.94
CA LEU A 180 -14.62 -11.88 4.83
C LEU A 180 -14.72 -11.23 3.45
N SER A 181 -15.85 -11.37 2.79
CA SER A 181 -16.09 -10.88 1.43
C SER A 181 -16.51 -9.40 1.36
N THR A 182 -16.58 -8.71 2.47
CA THR A 182 -17.07 -7.32 2.54
C THR A 182 -16.25 -6.48 3.51
N ASN A 183 -16.29 -5.15 3.31
CA ASN A 183 -15.58 -4.16 4.13
C ASN A 183 -14.06 -4.40 4.13
N GLU A 184 -13.48 -4.32 2.98
CA GLU A 184 -12.04 -4.45 2.77
C GLU A 184 -11.33 -3.11 3.01
N LYS A 185 -10.02 -3.16 3.25
CA LYS A 185 -9.16 -1.97 3.22
C LYS A 185 -8.50 -1.83 1.85
N TYR A 186 -8.24 -0.61 1.47
CA TYR A 186 -7.51 -0.31 0.23
C TYR A 186 -6.33 0.59 0.54
N TYR A 187 -5.19 0.29 -0.09
CA TYR A 187 -3.94 1.01 0.05
C TYR A 187 -3.46 1.48 -1.31
N LEU A 188 -2.78 2.60 -1.36
CA LEU A 188 -2.17 3.12 -2.58
C LEU A 188 -0.80 2.48 -2.81
N ALA A 189 -0.45 2.30 -4.06
CA ALA A 189 0.88 1.83 -4.43
C ALA A 189 2.00 2.76 -3.95
N ASP A 190 1.70 4.06 -3.92
CA ASP A 190 2.65 5.08 -3.46
C ASP A 190 1.91 6.24 -2.78
N HIS A 191 2.31 6.56 -1.55
CA HIS A 191 1.72 7.64 -0.77
C HIS A 191 2.11 9.04 -1.27
N GLY A 192 3.20 9.17 -2.03
CA GLY A 192 3.57 10.42 -2.68
C GLY A 192 2.59 10.81 -3.78
N ILE A 193 2.04 9.84 -4.52
CA ILE A 193 0.94 10.11 -5.46
C ILE A 193 -0.28 10.65 -4.71
N ARG A 194 -0.59 10.10 -3.50
CA ARG A 194 -1.67 10.64 -2.67
C ARG A 194 -1.42 12.08 -2.29
N GLU A 195 -0.20 12.41 -1.84
CA GLU A 195 0.14 13.79 -1.48
C GLU A 195 0.02 14.74 -2.66
N ALA A 196 0.51 14.35 -3.84
CA ALA A 196 0.49 15.19 -5.02
C ALA A 196 -0.94 15.47 -5.54
N VAL A 197 -1.83 14.47 -5.48
CA VAL A 197 -3.17 14.55 -6.10
C VAL A 197 -4.25 14.95 -5.09
N TYR A 198 -4.19 14.42 -3.86
CA TYR A 198 -5.19 14.63 -2.82
C TYR A 198 -4.71 15.57 -1.71
N GLY A 199 -3.42 15.49 -1.36
CA GLY A 199 -2.80 16.27 -0.31
C GLY A 199 -3.10 15.75 1.10
N GLY A 200 -2.47 16.38 2.08
CA GLY A 200 -2.77 16.18 3.49
C GLY A 200 -2.20 14.90 4.13
N ASN A 201 -1.08 14.36 3.62
CA ASN A 201 -0.43 13.19 4.22
C ASN A 201 -0.07 13.44 5.70
N MET A 202 0.40 14.63 6.02
CA MET A 202 0.74 14.98 7.42
C MET A 202 -0.50 15.14 8.31
N ARG A 203 -1.64 15.55 7.77
CA ARG A 203 -2.91 15.61 8.48
C ARG A 203 -3.46 14.20 8.75
N ASP A 204 -3.34 13.32 7.77
CA ASP A 204 -3.88 11.97 7.77
C ASP A 204 -2.76 10.94 8.08
N ILE A 205 -1.78 11.33 8.90
CA ILE A 205 -0.52 10.61 9.11
C ILE A 205 -0.73 9.14 9.50
N ASN A 206 -1.72 8.83 10.35
CA ASN A 206 -2.02 7.44 10.73
C ASN A 206 -2.28 6.56 9.51
N LEU A 207 -3.11 7.05 8.57
CA LEU A 207 -3.48 6.33 7.35
C LEU A 207 -2.26 6.12 6.43
N VAL A 208 -1.41 7.13 6.37
CA VAL A 208 -0.19 7.09 5.55
C VAL A 208 0.85 6.13 6.11
N LEU A 209 1.06 6.11 7.44
CA LEU A 209 1.97 5.16 8.08
C LEU A 209 1.49 3.71 7.87
N GLU A 210 0.19 3.47 8.01
CA GLU A 210 -0.41 2.16 7.75
C GLU A 210 -0.20 1.74 6.28
N ASN A 211 -0.39 2.66 5.32
CA ASN A 211 -0.13 2.40 3.90
C ASN A 211 1.35 2.05 3.63
N ILE A 212 2.28 2.76 4.23
CA ILE A 212 3.72 2.50 4.08
C ILE A 212 4.08 1.12 4.61
N VAL A 213 3.59 0.76 5.81
CA VAL A 213 3.83 -0.55 6.40
C VAL A 213 3.21 -1.66 5.55
N TYR A 214 1.98 -1.49 5.06
CA TYR A 214 1.34 -2.44 4.16
C TYR A 214 2.18 -2.71 2.90
N MET A 215 2.66 -1.66 2.24
CA MET A 215 3.48 -1.80 1.04
C MET A 215 4.82 -2.47 1.33
N GLU A 216 5.42 -2.22 2.50
CA GLU A 216 6.64 -2.91 2.94
C GLU A 216 6.40 -4.40 3.19
N LEU A 217 5.28 -4.78 3.82
CA LEU A 217 4.91 -6.18 4.03
C LEU A 217 4.75 -6.93 2.70
N LEU A 218 4.05 -6.33 1.72
CA LEU A 218 3.91 -6.91 0.38
C LEU A 218 5.26 -7.06 -0.33
N ARG A 219 6.12 -6.04 -0.26
CA ARG A 219 7.46 -6.04 -0.88
C ARG A 219 8.31 -7.18 -0.35
N ARG A 220 8.20 -7.50 0.93
CA ARG A 220 8.91 -8.63 1.57
C ARG A 220 8.24 -9.98 1.31
N GLY A 221 7.18 -10.01 0.49
CA GLY A 221 6.54 -11.23 0.02
C GLY A 221 5.58 -11.86 1.02
N TYR A 222 5.01 -11.06 1.95
CA TYR A 222 3.93 -11.53 2.81
C TYR A 222 2.59 -11.47 2.09
N GLU A 223 1.76 -12.46 2.35
CA GLU A 223 0.31 -12.37 2.16
C GLU A 223 -0.27 -11.64 3.37
N VAL A 224 -0.95 -10.53 3.12
CA VAL A 224 -1.42 -9.64 4.20
C VAL A 224 -2.94 -9.59 4.22
N THR A 225 -3.50 -9.78 5.41
CA THR A 225 -4.93 -9.60 5.69
C THR A 225 -5.13 -8.72 6.91
N VAL A 226 -6.28 -8.06 7.02
CA VAL A 226 -6.71 -7.36 8.23
C VAL A 226 -7.38 -8.37 9.16
N GLY A 227 -6.94 -8.43 10.42
CA GLY A 227 -7.53 -9.34 11.41
C GLY A 227 -8.77 -8.73 12.07
N LYS A 228 -9.89 -9.46 12.06
CA LYS A 228 -11.07 -9.10 12.85
C LYS A 228 -11.31 -10.10 13.96
N TYR A 229 -11.57 -9.60 15.18
CA TYR A 229 -11.99 -10.39 16.34
C TYR A 229 -13.01 -9.61 17.15
N ASP A 230 -14.29 -9.97 17.05
CA ASP A 230 -15.41 -9.19 17.59
C ASP A 230 -15.35 -7.74 17.10
N GLU A 231 -15.27 -6.78 18.03
CA GLU A 231 -15.15 -5.36 17.74
C GLU A 231 -13.68 -4.87 17.61
N ARG A 232 -12.71 -5.78 17.79
CA ARG A 232 -11.29 -5.45 17.68
C ARG A 232 -10.76 -5.75 16.29
N GLU A 233 -9.75 -4.97 15.90
CA GLU A 233 -9.06 -5.15 14.64
C GLU A 233 -7.56 -5.24 14.89
N ILE A 234 -6.89 -6.14 14.17
CA ILE A 234 -5.44 -6.14 13.99
C ILE A 234 -5.17 -5.64 12.59
N ASP A 235 -4.40 -4.56 12.47
CA ASP A 235 -4.18 -3.92 11.17
C ASP A 235 -3.64 -4.91 10.14
N PHE A 236 -2.64 -5.72 10.52
CA PHE A 236 -2.07 -6.70 9.59
C PHE A 236 -1.79 -8.06 10.24
N ILE A 237 -2.32 -9.10 9.60
CA ILE A 237 -1.90 -10.49 9.76
C ILE A 237 -1.10 -10.85 8.52
N CYS A 238 0.17 -11.15 8.69
CA CYS A 238 1.11 -11.38 7.61
C CYS A 238 1.52 -12.84 7.59
N LYS A 239 1.36 -13.51 6.46
CA LYS A 239 1.71 -14.92 6.28
C LYS A 239 2.76 -15.06 5.18
N LYS A 240 3.80 -15.84 5.45
CA LYS A 240 4.82 -16.17 4.45
C LYS A 240 5.35 -17.58 4.72
N ASN A 241 5.05 -18.52 3.84
CA ASN A 241 5.32 -19.94 4.04
C ASN A 241 4.68 -20.47 5.36
N ALA A 242 5.50 -20.98 6.29
CA ALA A 242 5.07 -21.43 7.62
C ALA A 242 5.07 -20.32 8.68
N ASP A 243 5.62 -19.15 8.35
CA ASP A 243 5.80 -18.04 9.28
C ASP A 243 4.58 -17.12 9.31
N ARG A 244 4.37 -16.52 10.45
CA ARG A 244 3.32 -15.53 10.67
C ARG A 244 3.87 -14.35 11.47
N LEU A 245 3.35 -13.17 11.18
CA LEU A 245 3.72 -11.91 11.83
C LEU A 245 2.43 -11.10 12.02
N TYR A 246 2.31 -10.40 13.14
CA TYR A 246 1.21 -9.49 13.43
C TYR A 246 1.75 -8.06 13.59
N VAL A 247 1.12 -7.10 12.95
CA VAL A 247 1.54 -5.70 13.00
C VAL A 247 0.35 -4.80 13.26
N GLN A 248 0.50 -3.92 14.24
CA GLN A 248 -0.41 -2.81 14.54
C GLN A 248 0.34 -1.51 14.28
N VAL A 249 -0.31 -0.52 13.67
CA VAL A 249 0.33 0.73 13.28
C VAL A 249 -0.42 1.91 13.89
N ALA A 250 0.29 2.77 14.60
CA ALA A 250 -0.28 3.99 15.14
C ALA A 250 0.68 5.17 14.96
N TYR A 251 0.17 6.39 15.04
CA TYR A 251 1.02 7.59 14.99
C TYR A 251 1.92 7.69 16.21
N LEU A 252 1.30 7.83 17.37
CA LEU A 252 1.98 7.93 18.68
C LEU A 252 1.16 7.23 19.77
N LEU A 253 1.84 6.68 20.75
CA LEU A 253 1.26 6.08 21.96
C LEU A 253 1.08 7.14 23.07
N GLY A 254 0.51 8.29 22.72
CA GLY A 254 0.46 9.49 23.56
C GLY A 254 -0.49 9.42 24.77
N SER A 255 -1.23 8.32 24.97
CA SER A 255 -2.12 8.12 26.11
C SER A 255 -2.24 6.66 26.51
N ASP A 256 -2.57 6.40 27.78
CA ASP A 256 -2.82 5.03 28.26
C ASP A 256 -3.96 4.36 27.48
N ALA A 257 -4.99 5.10 27.10
CA ALA A 257 -6.09 4.60 26.30
C ALA A 257 -5.61 4.11 24.91
N THR A 258 -4.73 4.87 24.25
CA THR A 258 -4.12 4.48 22.99
C THR A 258 -3.24 3.25 23.17
N ILE A 259 -2.40 3.23 24.20
CA ILE A 259 -1.55 2.08 24.53
C ILE A 259 -2.39 0.82 24.73
N GLN A 260 -3.45 0.91 25.54
CA GLN A 260 -4.36 -0.21 25.80
C GLN A 260 -5.04 -0.70 24.52
N ARG A 261 -5.42 0.20 23.63
CA ARG A 261 -6.05 -0.15 22.34
C ARG A 261 -5.07 -0.90 21.44
N GLU A 262 -3.87 -0.36 21.23
CA GLU A 262 -2.90 -0.90 20.27
C GLU A 262 -2.30 -2.24 20.75
N PHE A 263 -1.88 -2.32 21.99
CA PHE A 263 -1.37 -3.58 22.56
C PHE A 263 -2.47 -4.60 22.82
N GLY A 264 -3.65 -4.14 23.26
CA GLY A 264 -4.83 -4.98 23.53
C GLY A 264 -5.44 -5.63 22.28
N ALA A 265 -5.10 -5.15 21.07
CA ALA A 265 -5.50 -5.80 19.82
C ALA A 265 -5.03 -7.27 19.76
N TYR A 266 -3.95 -7.60 20.45
CA TYR A 266 -3.36 -8.95 20.47
C TYR A 266 -3.88 -9.88 21.56
N ASP A 267 -4.77 -9.44 22.45
CA ASP A 267 -5.30 -10.27 23.56
C ASP A 267 -5.99 -11.55 23.07
N CYS A 268 -6.51 -11.53 21.85
CA CYS A 268 -7.15 -12.67 21.20
C CYS A 268 -6.16 -13.64 20.52
N VAL A 269 -4.89 -13.26 20.33
CA VAL A 269 -3.89 -14.06 19.62
C VAL A 269 -3.19 -14.96 20.60
N ARG A 270 -3.35 -16.28 20.45
CA ARG A 270 -2.83 -17.32 21.37
C ARG A 270 -1.54 -17.98 20.89
N ASP A 271 -1.05 -17.63 19.72
CA ASP A 271 0.20 -18.18 19.20
C ASP A 271 1.43 -17.35 19.65
N ASN A 272 2.63 -17.93 19.38
CA ASN A 272 3.92 -17.34 19.75
C ASN A 272 4.61 -16.61 18.60
N PHE A 273 3.90 -16.35 17.50
CA PHE A 273 4.47 -15.59 16.39
C PHE A 273 4.73 -14.13 16.81
N PRO A 274 5.72 -13.46 16.18
CA PRO A 274 6.05 -12.08 16.50
C PRO A 274 4.85 -11.13 16.37
N LYS A 275 4.73 -10.22 17.34
CA LYS A 275 3.71 -9.18 17.40
C LYS A 275 4.41 -7.83 17.54
N TYR A 276 4.08 -6.91 16.67
CA TYR A 276 4.67 -5.57 16.65
C TYR A 276 3.59 -4.48 16.77
N VAL A 277 3.89 -3.49 17.61
CA VAL A 277 3.25 -2.17 17.56
C VAL A 277 4.27 -1.20 16.98
N VAL A 278 3.94 -0.60 15.84
CA VAL A 278 4.84 0.27 15.06
C VAL A 278 4.33 1.70 15.12
N THR A 279 5.16 2.63 15.59
CA THR A 279 4.77 4.04 15.76
C THR A 279 5.90 5.00 15.41
N LEU A 280 5.69 6.30 15.59
CA LEU A 280 6.76 7.31 15.51
C LEU A 280 7.40 7.62 16.86
N ASP A 281 6.98 6.97 17.95
CA ASP A 281 7.63 7.15 19.27
C ASP A 281 9.10 6.69 19.21
N GLU A 282 9.97 7.48 19.86
CA GLU A 282 11.43 7.23 19.88
C GLU A 282 11.86 6.26 20.99
N PHE A 283 11.00 6.02 21.97
CA PHE A 283 11.29 5.15 23.10
C PHE A 283 10.66 3.78 22.94
N ASP A 284 11.37 2.71 23.29
CA ASP A 284 10.84 1.36 23.27
C ASP A 284 9.80 1.16 24.40
N MET A 285 8.57 0.89 23.99
CA MET A 285 7.42 0.63 24.87
C MET A 285 7.00 -0.84 24.88
N SER A 286 7.88 -1.77 24.46
CA SER A 286 7.61 -3.20 24.38
C SER A 286 7.11 -3.75 25.70
N ARG A 287 6.09 -4.62 25.65
CA ARG A 287 5.46 -5.21 26.85
C ARG A 287 4.79 -6.56 26.53
N ASN A 288 4.74 -7.43 27.51
CA ASN A 288 3.99 -8.71 27.44
C ASN A 288 4.33 -9.56 26.19
N GLY A 289 5.59 -9.55 25.74
CA GLY A 289 6.03 -10.26 24.54
C GLY A 289 5.66 -9.57 23.21
N ILE A 290 5.00 -8.42 23.24
CA ILE A 290 4.71 -7.59 22.08
C ILE A 290 5.84 -6.57 21.93
N LYS A 291 6.49 -6.56 20.78
CA LYS A 291 7.60 -5.66 20.47
C LYS A 291 7.04 -4.31 20.01
N HIS A 292 7.54 -3.20 20.57
CA HIS A 292 7.34 -1.86 20.02
C HIS A 292 8.56 -1.47 19.19
N ARG A 293 8.33 -0.79 18.06
CA ARG A 293 9.41 -0.24 17.22
C ARG A 293 9.01 1.10 16.63
N ASN A 294 10.00 2.01 16.59
CA ASN A 294 9.86 3.17 15.71
C ASN A 294 9.73 2.71 14.27
N ILE A 295 8.86 3.34 13.48
CA ILE A 295 8.55 2.91 12.11
C ILE A 295 9.79 2.94 11.20
N ARG A 296 10.70 3.90 11.39
CA ARG A 296 11.95 3.97 10.59
C ARG A 296 12.81 2.74 10.82
N ASP A 297 12.93 2.33 12.09
CA ASP A 297 13.68 1.13 12.47
C ASP A 297 12.99 -0.11 11.93
N PHE A 298 11.67 -0.23 12.10
CA PHE A 298 10.88 -1.34 11.57
C PHE A 298 11.05 -1.53 10.06
N LEU A 299 11.00 -0.44 9.28
CA LEU A 299 11.15 -0.46 7.82
C LEU A 299 12.58 -0.79 7.35
N THR A 300 13.61 -0.53 8.19
CA THR A 300 15.02 -0.77 7.84
C THR A 300 15.59 -2.06 8.43
N MET A 301 14.85 -2.76 9.32
CA MET A 301 15.25 -4.07 9.83
C MET A 301 15.40 -5.09 8.70
N GLU A 302 16.45 -5.91 8.74
CA GLU A 302 16.66 -6.99 7.77
C GLU A 302 15.62 -8.12 7.96
N SER A 303 15.27 -8.43 9.21
CA SER A 303 14.30 -9.46 9.57
C SER A 303 13.44 -9.00 10.75
N TRP A 304 12.21 -9.49 10.79
CA TRP A 304 11.25 -9.26 11.88
C TRP A 304 11.11 -10.47 12.82
N TYR A 305 11.96 -11.49 12.66
CA TYR A 305 12.01 -12.71 13.45
C TYR A 305 13.19 -12.71 14.41
#